data_d01e8e4873ed18a66c1543248e4d5f26
#
_entry.id   d01e8e4873ed18a66c1543248e4d5f26
#
_cell.length_a   1.000
_cell.length_b   1.000
_cell.length_c   1.000
_cell.angle_alpha   90.00
_cell.angle_beta   90.00
_cell.angle_gamma   90.00
#
_symmetry.space_group_name_H-M   'P 1'
#
loop_
_entity.id
_entity.type
_entity.pdbx_description
1 polymer ?
#
loop_
_entity_poly.entity_id
_entity_poly.type
_entity_poly.pdbx_seq_one_letter_code
_entity_poly.pdbx_strand_id
1 'polypeptide(L)'
;MNFGKALEAVKDGKKIFRLGWNGKGMFVVYQKGYPDGILCNLQTAKAWGMNEGDLFKCEPYLQIKTADGSHAMWVPSIGDILAEDWQIIQ
;
A
#
# COMPACT_ATOMS: atom_id res chain seq x y z
N MET A 1 13.42 -13.56 0.06
CA MET A 1 13.93 -12.71 1.17
C MET A 1 12.90 -12.64 2.29
N ASN A 2 13.32 -12.24 3.47
CA ASN A 2 12.39 -12.06 4.58
C ASN A 2 11.59 -10.77 4.44
N PHE A 3 10.57 -10.61 5.29
CA PHE A 3 9.70 -9.42 5.22
C PHE A 3 10.45 -8.13 5.55
N GLY A 4 11.41 -8.16 6.47
CA GLY A 4 12.19 -6.97 6.81
C GLY A 4 12.90 -6.38 5.59
N LYS A 5 13.52 -7.22 4.78
CA LYS A 5 14.17 -6.79 3.53
C LYS A 5 13.15 -6.35 2.49
N ALA A 6 12.02 -7.05 2.39
CA ALA A 6 10.95 -6.65 1.48
C ALA A 6 10.38 -5.28 1.88
N LEU A 7 10.21 -5.04 3.17
CA LEU A 7 9.71 -3.76 3.68
C LEU A 7 10.68 -2.61 3.33
N GLU A 8 11.98 -2.82 3.51
CA GLU A 8 12.98 -1.82 3.09
C GLU A 8 12.87 -1.54 1.59
N ALA A 9 12.74 -2.59 0.78
CA ALA A 9 12.64 -2.43 -0.68
C ALA A 9 11.39 -1.68 -1.09
N VAL A 10 10.23 -1.99 -0.51
CA VAL A 10 8.97 -1.32 -0.87
C VAL A 10 8.99 0.15 -0.46
N LYS A 11 9.56 0.47 0.69
CA LYS A 11 9.72 1.86 1.13
C LYS A 11 10.65 2.63 0.20
N ASP A 12 11.55 1.94 -0.48
CA ASP A 12 12.47 2.52 -1.47
C ASP A 12 11.85 2.61 -2.87
N GLY A 13 10.58 2.32 -3.02
CA GLY A 13 9.84 2.44 -4.28
C GLY A 13 9.76 1.17 -5.11
N LYS A 14 10.21 0.04 -4.59
CA LYS A 14 10.11 -1.25 -5.29
C LYS A 14 8.72 -1.84 -5.10
N LYS A 15 8.32 -2.72 -6.02
CA LYS A 15 7.10 -3.51 -5.88
C LYS A 15 7.49 -4.86 -5.29
N ILE A 16 6.79 -5.30 -4.27
CA ILE A 16 7.09 -6.56 -3.59
C ILE A 16 5.89 -7.52 -3.65
N PHE A 17 6.19 -8.81 -3.62
CA PHE A 17 5.16 -9.85 -3.62
C PHE A 17 5.72 -11.12 -3.01
N ARG A 18 4.83 -12.06 -2.67
CA ARG A 18 5.22 -13.38 -2.17
C ARG A 18 4.99 -14.43 -3.24
N LEU A 19 5.97 -15.35 -3.40
CA LEU A 19 5.80 -16.50 -4.29
C LEU A 19 4.62 -17.37 -3.88
N GLY A 20 4.34 -17.46 -2.57
CA GLY A 20 3.26 -18.28 -2.04
C GLY A 20 1.86 -17.69 -2.18
N TRP A 21 1.72 -16.48 -2.71
CA TRP A 21 0.39 -15.90 -2.94
C TRP A 21 -0.34 -16.62 -4.08
N ASN A 22 -1.64 -16.86 -3.88
CA ASN A 22 -2.45 -17.60 -4.85
C ASN A 22 -2.85 -16.79 -6.07
N GLY A 23 -2.92 -15.46 -5.95
CA GLY A 23 -3.33 -14.58 -7.04
C GLY A 23 -2.14 -14.19 -7.91
N LYS A 24 -2.33 -14.23 -9.24
CA LYS A 24 -1.29 -13.80 -10.18
C LYS A 24 -1.27 -12.28 -10.28
N GLY A 25 -0.07 -11.73 -10.40
CA GLY A 25 0.09 -10.30 -10.63
C GLY A 25 -0.17 -9.44 -9.41
N MET A 26 -0.30 -10.05 -8.24
CA MET A 26 -0.45 -9.29 -6.98
C MET A 26 0.89 -8.70 -6.57
N PHE A 27 0.87 -7.46 -6.11
CA PHE A 27 2.06 -6.84 -5.53
C PHE A 27 1.65 -5.71 -4.60
N VAL A 28 2.59 -5.34 -3.73
CA VAL A 28 2.40 -4.27 -2.76
C VAL A 28 3.33 -3.11 -3.11
N VAL A 29 2.82 -1.90 -2.97
CA VAL A 29 3.58 -0.67 -3.15
C VAL A 29 3.48 0.19 -1.90
N TYR A 30 4.41 1.14 -1.76
CA TYR A 30 4.40 2.12 -0.70
C TYR A 30 3.79 3.41 -1.23
N GLN A 31 2.79 3.91 -0.51
CA GLN A 31 2.22 5.23 -0.75
C GLN A 31 2.75 6.19 0.31
N LYS A 32 3.38 7.25 -0.15
CA LYS A 32 4.00 8.23 0.76
C LYS A 32 2.97 9.03 1.56
N GLY A 33 1.72 9.01 1.10
CA GLY A 33 0.69 9.87 1.68
C GLY A 33 0.96 11.34 1.38
N TYR A 34 0.35 12.19 2.18
CA TYR A 34 0.47 13.65 2.03
C TYR A 34 0.59 14.26 3.41
N PRO A 35 1.79 14.17 4.03
CA PRO A 35 1.96 14.64 5.41
C PRO A 35 1.77 16.15 5.56
N ASP A 36 1.99 16.92 4.49
CA ASP A 36 1.76 18.36 4.48
C ASP A 36 0.34 18.74 4.03
N GLY A 37 -0.45 17.76 3.62
CA GLY A 37 -1.84 17.95 3.22
C GLY A 37 -2.03 17.98 1.72
N ILE A 38 -3.24 17.60 1.32
CA ILE A 38 -3.72 17.65 -0.06
C ILE A 38 -5.16 18.15 -0.01
N LEU A 39 -5.61 18.83 -1.06
CA LEU A 39 -7.01 19.29 -1.16
C LEU A 39 -7.92 18.07 -1.30
N CYS A 40 -8.90 17.93 -0.42
CA CYS A 40 -9.77 16.77 -0.46
C CYS A 40 -10.79 16.90 -1.61
N ASN A 41 -11.06 15.76 -2.26
CA ASN A 41 -12.10 15.68 -3.27
C ASN A 41 -13.48 15.55 -2.60
N LEU A 42 -14.54 15.62 -3.43
CA LEU A 42 -15.91 15.58 -2.91
C LEU A 42 -16.20 14.29 -2.14
N GLN A 43 -15.72 13.15 -2.62
CA GLN A 43 -15.95 11.86 -1.97
C GLN A 43 -15.32 11.82 -0.58
N THR A 44 -14.09 12.27 -0.45
CA THR A 44 -13.39 12.34 0.84
C THR A 44 -14.08 13.32 1.77
N ALA A 45 -14.46 14.48 1.24
CA ALA A 45 -15.15 15.50 2.03
C ALA A 45 -16.46 14.96 2.63
N LYS A 46 -17.25 14.26 1.81
CA LYS A 46 -18.50 13.66 2.29
C LYS A 46 -18.26 12.60 3.36
N ALA A 47 -17.25 11.75 3.16
CA ALA A 47 -16.96 10.67 4.10
C ALA A 47 -16.52 11.20 5.47
N TRP A 48 -15.78 12.31 5.50
CA TRP A 48 -15.22 12.86 6.72
C TRP A 48 -16.00 14.04 7.29
N GLY A 49 -17.08 14.50 6.63
CA GLY A 49 -17.81 15.67 7.08
C GLY A 49 -17.03 16.97 6.88
N MET A 50 -16.21 17.03 5.85
CA MET A 50 -15.42 18.21 5.46
C MET A 50 -16.03 18.88 4.23
N ASN A 51 -15.48 20.01 3.82
CA ASN A 51 -15.85 20.67 2.57
C ASN A 51 -14.87 20.27 1.47
N GLU A 52 -15.37 20.11 0.24
CA GLU A 52 -14.50 19.88 -0.90
C GLU A 52 -13.48 21.02 -1.01
N GLY A 53 -12.21 20.66 -1.23
CA GLY A 53 -11.13 21.63 -1.29
C GLY A 53 -10.46 21.94 0.02
N ASP A 54 -11.00 21.45 1.14
CA ASP A 54 -10.31 21.55 2.43
C ASP A 54 -9.01 20.75 2.39
N LEU A 55 -8.00 21.23 3.09
CA LEU A 55 -6.73 20.54 3.21
C LEU A 55 -6.86 19.37 4.19
N PHE A 56 -6.40 18.18 3.81
CA PHE A 56 -6.31 17.08 4.75
C PHE A 56 -4.96 16.37 4.62
N LYS A 57 -4.49 15.83 5.75
CA LYS A 57 -3.21 15.12 5.80
C LYS A 57 -3.47 13.62 5.72
N CYS A 58 -2.59 12.92 5.03
CA CYS A 58 -2.68 11.48 4.88
C CYS A 58 -1.34 10.85 5.24
N GLU A 59 -1.34 9.96 6.22
CA GLU A 59 -0.14 9.24 6.63
C GLU A 59 0.28 8.25 5.54
N PRO A 60 1.56 7.87 5.49
CA PRO A 60 2.01 6.83 4.57
C PRO A 60 1.32 5.50 4.85
N TYR A 61 1.16 4.70 3.80
CA TYR A 61 0.53 3.38 3.93
C TYR A 61 1.02 2.44 2.83
N LEU A 62 0.76 1.15 3.04
CA LEU A 62 1.00 0.13 2.02
C LEU A 62 -0.30 -0.14 1.28
N GLN A 63 -0.17 -0.37 -0.02
CA GLN A 63 -1.31 -0.61 -0.90
C GLN A 63 -1.03 -1.85 -1.73
N ILE A 64 -2.02 -2.73 -1.84
CA ILE A 64 -1.91 -3.95 -2.63
C ILE A 64 -2.72 -3.83 -3.92
N LYS A 65 -2.13 -4.30 -5.02
CA LYS A 65 -2.87 -4.56 -6.24
C LYS A 65 -3.29 -6.02 -6.19
N THR A 66 -4.60 -6.25 -6.20
CA THR A 66 -5.14 -7.62 -6.14
C THR A 66 -5.11 -8.29 -7.51
N ALA A 67 -5.43 -9.59 -7.55
CA ALA A 67 -5.39 -10.37 -8.79
C ALA A 67 -6.39 -9.85 -9.83
N ASP A 68 -7.50 -9.26 -9.41
CA ASP A 68 -8.51 -8.69 -10.33
C ASP A 68 -8.18 -7.25 -10.78
N GLY A 69 -7.06 -6.71 -10.34
CA GLY A 69 -6.64 -5.36 -10.69
C GLY A 69 -7.12 -4.26 -9.75
N SER A 70 -7.87 -4.61 -8.71
CA SER A 70 -8.31 -3.65 -7.70
C SER A 70 -7.14 -3.24 -6.80
N HIS A 71 -7.21 -2.05 -6.24
CA HIS A 71 -6.23 -1.53 -5.29
C HIS A 71 -6.89 -1.35 -3.93
N ALA A 72 -6.21 -1.77 -2.87
CA ALA A 72 -6.73 -1.66 -1.51
C ALA A 72 -5.59 -1.35 -0.55
N MET A 73 -5.91 -0.73 0.58
CA MET A 73 -4.94 -0.60 1.65
C MET A 73 -4.57 -1.99 2.16
N TRP A 74 -3.31 -2.16 2.54
CA TRP A 74 -2.81 -3.48 2.90
C TRP A 74 -2.08 -3.47 4.23
N VAL A 75 -2.39 -4.49 5.03
CA VAL A 75 -1.71 -4.76 6.29
C VAL A 75 -1.21 -6.21 6.21
N PRO A 76 0.07 -6.47 6.52
CA PRO A 76 0.58 -7.84 6.44
C PRO A 76 -0.06 -8.74 7.51
N SER A 77 -0.38 -9.96 7.11
CA SER A 77 -0.79 -11.00 8.06
C SER A 77 0.43 -11.51 8.81
N ILE A 78 0.20 -12.28 9.87
CA ILE A 78 1.31 -12.96 10.57
C ILE A 78 2.09 -13.85 9.60
N GLY A 79 1.37 -14.55 8.70
CA GLY A 79 2.03 -15.37 7.67
C GLY A 79 2.90 -14.54 6.74
N ASP A 80 2.45 -13.35 6.36
CA ASP A 80 3.25 -12.45 5.52
C ASP A 80 4.49 -11.96 6.24
N ILE A 81 4.35 -11.58 7.53
CA ILE A 81 5.47 -11.07 8.33
C ILE A 81 6.56 -12.14 8.51
N LEU A 82 6.16 -13.39 8.72
CA LEU A 82 7.09 -14.48 8.98
C LEU A 82 7.56 -15.20 7.72
N ALA A 83 7.05 -14.85 6.55
CA ALA A 83 7.40 -15.50 5.29
C ALA A 83 8.83 -15.18 4.86
N GLU A 84 9.45 -16.14 4.17
CA GLU A 84 10.80 -16.03 3.62
C GLU A 84 10.79 -16.01 2.09
N ASP A 85 9.61 -16.00 1.47
CA ASP A 85 9.42 -16.11 0.02
C ASP A 85 9.12 -14.77 -0.66
N TRP A 86 9.48 -13.66 -0.01
CA TRP A 86 9.30 -12.34 -0.58
C TRP A 86 10.21 -12.11 -1.78
N GLN A 87 9.69 -11.42 -2.79
CA GLN A 87 10.40 -11.11 -4.03
C GLN A 87 10.13 -9.65 -4.42
N ILE A 88 11.03 -9.11 -5.22
CA ILE A 88 10.89 -7.76 -5.79
C ILE A 88 10.57 -7.92 -7.28
N ILE A 89 9.60 -7.17 -7.78
CA ILE A 89 9.36 -7.05 -9.22
C ILE A 89 10.39 -6.08 -9.77
N GLN A 90 11.15 -6.55 -10.71
CA GLN A 90 12.18 -5.72 -11.36
C GLN A 90 11.59 -4.80 -12.43
#